data_c06233f2773e527c5e731eaa29acdb96
#
_entry.id   c06233f2773e527c5e731eaa29acdb96
#
_cell.length_a   1.000
_cell.length_b   1.000
_cell.length_c   1.000
_cell.angle_alpha   90.00
_cell.angle_beta   90.00
_cell.angle_gamma   90.00
#
_symmetry.space_group_name_H-M   'P 1'
#
loop_
_entity.id
_entity.type
_entity.pdbx_description
1 polymer ?
#
loop_
_entity_poly.entity_id
_entity_poly.type
_entity_poly.pdbx_seq_one_letter_code
_entity_poly.pdbx_strand_id
1 'polypeptide(L)'
;VYCDGKLLFDPRVDELVIFDKKIALEVNKTGSFDFKIYPSHPMYDRIKRLKSSIEVYQDAFMVFRGRVLDDKLDFNNAKDVICEGDLAFLNDGIIRPYTYSGSVSGFLSYILMEYNAQVEETKRFTLGNVTVTDPNDYITRSSITASSAWDVVNDKLIKLLGGYIRIRRSGGVNYVDYLEDSTMQSLQ
;
A
#
# COMPACT_ATOMS: atom_id res chain seq x y z
N VAL A 1 2.15 -3.96 17.12
CA VAL A 1 1.70 -4.50 15.83
C VAL A 1 0.29 -5.04 16.00
N TYR A 2 -0.57 -4.79 15.05
CA TYR A 2 -1.95 -5.29 15.03
C TYR A 2 -2.20 -6.14 13.80
N CYS A 3 -3.08 -7.13 13.93
CA CYS A 3 -3.61 -7.93 12.84
C CYS A 3 -5.14 -7.88 12.91
N ASP A 4 -5.79 -7.40 11.85
CA ASP A 4 -7.25 -7.23 11.77
C ASP A 4 -7.83 -6.47 12.99
N GLY A 5 -7.12 -5.41 13.41
CA GLY A 5 -7.46 -4.58 14.56
C GLY A 5 -7.21 -5.22 15.95
N LYS A 6 -6.66 -6.44 16.01
CA LYS A 6 -6.29 -7.11 17.27
C LYS A 6 -4.80 -7.02 17.49
N LEU A 7 -4.41 -6.88 18.77
CA LEU A 7 -3.00 -6.84 19.15
C LEU A 7 -2.31 -8.15 18.79
N LEU A 8 -1.28 -8.07 17.94
CA LEU A 8 -0.45 -9.18 17.50
C LEU A 8 0.88 -9.20 18.26
N PHE A 9 1.45 -8.02 18.49
CA PHE A 9 2.73 -7.89 19.19
C PHE A 9 2.79 -6.58 19.96
N ASP A 10 3.20 -6.67 21.22
CA ASP A 10 3.63 -5.56 22.05
C ASP A 10 4.81 -6.07 22.90
N PRO A 11 5.97 -5.37 22.92
CA PRO A 11 7.14 -5.81 23.69
C PRO A 11 6.91 -5.87 25.21
N ARG A 12 5.79 -5.32 25.68
CA ARG A 12 5.39 -5.31 27.09
C ARG A 12 4.49 -6.48 27.47
N VAL A 13 4.12 -7.35 26.50
CA VAL A 13 3.19 -8.47 26.71
C VAL A 13 3.90 -9.77 26.34
N ASP A 14 4.27 -10.56 27.34
CA ASP A 14 5.10 -11.77 27.19
C ASP A 14 4.46 -12.87 26.32
N GLU A 15 3.13 -12.92 26.25
CA GLU A 15 2.41 -13.94 25.47
C GLU A 15 2.28 -13.59 23.98
N LEU A 16 2.51 -12.33 23.61
CA LEU A 16 2.34 -11.83 22.25
C LEU A 16 3.71 -11.57 21.58
N VAL A 17 4.44 -12.64 21.33
CA VAL A 17 5.79 -12.56 20.78
C VAL A 17 5.80 -12.97 19.31
N ILE A 18 6.38 -12.13 18.46
CA ILE A 18 6.77 -12.45 17.09
C ILE A 18 8.29 -12.25 16.92
N PHE A 19 8.89 -13.01 16.03
CA PHE A 19 10.34 -13.10 15.86
C PHE A 19 10.76 -12.56 14.50
N ASP A 20 12.06 -12.33 14.32
CA ASP A 20 12.69 -11.95 13.03
C ASP A 20 11.98 -10.80 12.32
N LYS A 21 11.51 -9.81 13.10
CA LYS A 21 10.78 -8.65 12.59
C LYS A 21 11.65 -7.81 11.69
N LYS A 22 11.21 -7.59 10.46
CA LYS A 22 11.90 -6.72 9.50
C LYS A 22 10.87 -5.85 8.78
N ILE A 23 11.10 -4.54 8.79
CA ILE A 23 10.35 -3.57 8.01
C ILE A 23 11.27 -2.97 6.95
N ALA A 24 10.79 -2.85 5.72
CA ALA A 24 11.47 -2.18 4.63
C ALA A 24 10.53 -1.18 3.98
N LEU A 25 10.91 0.09 4.01
CA LEU A 25 10.14 1.20 3.45
C LEU A 25 11.02 1.97 2.46
N GLU A 26 10.48 2.23 1.29
CA GLU A 26 11.12 3.01 0.23
C GLU A 26 10.06 3.83 -0.50
N VAL A 27 10.42 5.05 -0.89
CA VAL A 27 9.51 5.94 -1.63
C VAL A 27 9.12 5.30 -2.96
N ASN A 28 7.85 5.39 -3.30
CA ASN A 28 7.27 4.79 -4.52
C ASN A 28 7.46 3.25 -4.61
N LYS A 29 7.61 2.60 -3.48
CA LYS A 29 7.58 1.14 -3.35
C LYS A 29 6.46 0.72 -2.40
N THR A 30 6.01 -0.49 -2.55
CA THR A 30 4.95 -1.04 -1.69
C THR A 30 5.37 -1.15 -0.22
N GLY A 31 6.68 -1.27 0.03
CA GLY A 31 7.20 -1.61 1.34
C GLY A 31 6.88 -3.05 1.75
N SER A 32 7.54 -3.55 2.79
CA SER A 32 7.24 -4.85 3.37
C SER A 32 7.38 -4.83 4.89
N PHE A 33 6.67 -5.74 5.54
CA PHE A 33 6.86 -6.11 6.93
C PHE A 33 6.85 -7.62 7.04
N ASP A 34 7.98 -8.20 7.45
CA ASP A 34 8.16 -9.63 7.56
C ASP A 34 8.34 -10.00 9.03
N PHE A 35 7.81 -11.14 9.45
CA PHE A 35 7.99 -11.66 10.80
C PHE A 35 7.75 -13.17 10.85
N LYS A 36 8.26 -13.80 11.91
CA LYS A 36 8.01 -15.20 12.22
C LYS A 36 7.09 -15.33 13.43
N ILE A 37 6.14 -16.28 13.37
CA ILE A 37 5.19 -16.57 14.43
C ILE A 37 5.09 -18.08 14.67
N TYR A 38 5.03 -18.49 15.94
CA TYR A 38 4.98 -19.89 16.35
C TYR A 38 3.55 -20.34 16.70
N PRO A 39 3.25 -21.66 16.66
CA PRO A 39 1.91 -22.21 16.97
C PRO A 39 1.38 -21.86 18.35
N SER A 40 2.26 -21.56 19.31
CA SER A 40 1.87 -21.14 20.67
C SER A 40 1.24 -19.75 20.74
N HIS A 41 1.40 -18.94 19.69
CA HIS A 41 0.87 -17.57 19.68
C HIS A 41 -0.65 -17.56 19.45
N PRO A 42 -1.46 -16.80 20.24
CA PRO A 42 -2.92 -16.79 20.14
C PRO A 42 -3.48 -16.38 18.77
N MET A 43 -2.70 -15.63 17.98
CA MET A 43 -3.11 -15.16 16.65
C MET A 43 -2.64 -16.07 15.51
N TYR A 44 -1.89 -17.16 15.80
CA TYR A 44 -1.26 -18.01 14.78
C TYR A 44 -2.24 -18.51 13.71
N ASP A 45 -3.40 -19.04 14.09
CA ASP A 45 -4.40 -19.56 13.16
C ASP A 45 -5.30 -18.48 12.54
N ARG A 46 -5.21 -17.25 13.04
CA ARG A 46 -6.04 -16.13 12.57
C ARG A 46 -5.42 -15.39 11.40
N ILE A 47 -4.10 -15.44 11.27
CA ILE A 47 -3.40 -14.81 10.13
C ILE A 47 -3.73 -15.59 8.88
N LYS A 48 -4.28 -14.89 7.89
CA LYS A 48 -4.72 -15.46 6.61
C LYS A 48 -4.13 -14.71 5.43
N ARG A 49 -3.50 -15.45 4.54
CA ARG A 49 -2.95 -14.93 3.28
C ARG A 49 -4.01 -14.16 2.49
N LEU A 50 -3.63 -12.99 1.95
CA LEU A 50 -4.43 -12.07 1.13
C LEU A 50 -5.72 -11.55 1.80
N LYS A 51 -5.93 -11.84 3.09
CA LYS A 51 -7.12 -11.43 3.84
C LYS A 51 -6.78 -10.58 5.05
N SER A 52 -5.80 -11.02 5.85
CA SER A 52 -5.44 -10.31 7.06
C SER A 52 -4.70 -9.02 6.78
N SER A 53 -5.10 -7.96 7.46
CA SER A 53 -4.47 -6.64 7.47
C SER A 53 -3.50 -6.55 8.64
N ILE A 54 -2.29 -6.04 8.38
CA ILE A 54 -1.26 -5.81 9.39
C ILE A 54 -1.00 -4.31 9.50
N GLU A 55 -0.96 -3.83 10.74
CA GLU A 55 -0.62 -2.45 11.06
C GLU A 55 0.56 -2.43 12.04
N VAL A 56 1.60 -1.67 11.72
CA VAL A 56 2.77 -1.49 12.57
C VAL A 56 2.80 -0.06 13.06
N TYR A 57 2.92 0.11 14.36
CA TYR A 57 3.02 1.42 15.01
C TYR A 57 4.37 1.55 15.71
N GLN A 58 4.94 2.72 15.62
CA GLN A 58 6.01 3.20 16.47
C GLN A 58 5.42 4.30 17.35
N ASP A 59 5.30 4.03 18.65
CA ASP A 59 4.54 4.87 19.56
C ASP A 59 3.09 5.09 19.07
N ALA A 60 2.68 6.33 18.83
CA ALA A 60 1.37 6.67 18.30
C ALA A 60 1.32 6.76 16.75
N PHE A 61 2.45 6.62 16.08
CA PHE A 61 2.52 6.79 14.63
C PHE A 61 2.45 5.45 13.90
N MET A 62 1.54 5.33 12.95
CA MET A 62 1.48 4.19 12.04
C MET A 62 2.64 4.30 11.03
N VAL A 63 3.59 3.37 11.08
CA VAL A 63 4.76 3.33 10.19
C VAL A 63 4.57 2.39 9.00
N PHE A 64 3.68 1.40 9.13
CA PHE A 64 3.36 0.48 8.05
C PHE A 64 1.92 0.01 8.18
N ARG A 65 1.23 -0.10 7.04
CA ARG A 65 -0.03 -0.82 6.92
C ARG A 65 -0.02 -1.59 5.59
N GLY A 66 -0.54 -2.80 5.63
CA GLY A 66 -0.60 -3.64 4.47
C GLY A 66 -1.35 -4.94 4.72
N ARG A 67 -1.23 -5.88 3.78
CA ARG A 67 -1.85 -7.20 3.86
C ARG A 67 -0.81 -8.30 3.95
N VAL A 68 -1.19 -9.43 4.52
CA VAL A 68 -0.39 -10.66 4.45
C VAL A 68 -0.38 -11.14 3.00
N LEU A 69 0.81 -11.13 2.38
CA LEU A 69 1.01 -11.62 1.01
C LEU A 69 1.21 -13.13 0.99
N ASP A 70 2.03 -13.66 1.89
CA ASP A 70 2.38 -15.07 1.97
C ASP A 70 2.63 -15.49 3.41
N ASP A 71 2.43 -16.79 3.70
CA ASP A 71 2.73 -17.41 4.98
C ASP A 71 3.32 -18.81 4.74
N LYS A 72 4.62 -18.95 4.91
CA LYS A 72 5.36 -20.20 4.70
C LYS A 72 5.60 -20.90 6.04
N LEU A 73 5.30 -22.19 6.08
CA LEU A 73 5.60 -23.02 7.22
C LEU A 73 7.03 -23.56 7.14
N ASP A 74 7.76 -23.47 8.26
CA ASP A 74 9.04 -24.16 8.40
C ASP A 74 8.83 -25.57 9.02
N PHE A 75 9.93 -26.28 9.22
CA PHE A 75 9.92 -27.66 9.79
C PHE A 75 9.31 -27.72 11.21
N ASN A 76 9.37 -26.66 11.97
CA ASN A 76 8.81 -26.56 13.32
C ASN A 76 7.38 -26.02 13.35
N ASN A 77 6.71 -25.94 12.20
CA ASN A 77 5.41 -25.30 12.02
C ASN A 77 5.39 -23.81 12.38
N ALA A 78 6.53 -23.15 12.47
CA ALA A 78 6.54 -21.69 12.54
C ALA A 78 6.17 -21.12 11.17
N LYS A 79 5.40 -20.04 11.16
CA LYS A 79 5.02 -19.30 9.94
C LYS A 79 6.01 -18.15 9.73
N ASP A 80 6.65 -18.12 8.57
CA ASP A 80 7.30 -16.94 8.03
C ASP A 80 6.23 -16.13 7.29
N VAL A 81 5.79 -15.04 7.89
CA VAL A 81 4.73 -14.16 7.36
C VAL A 81 5.37 -13.00 6.63
N ILE A 82 5.00 -12.85 5.36
CA ILE A 82 5.46 -11.77 4.47
C ILE A 82 4.26 -10.86 4.20
N CYS A 83 4.41 -9.57 4.51
CA CYS A 83 3.39 -8.57 4.27
C CYS A 83 3.85 -7.56 3.24
N GLU A 84 2.94 -7.11 2.39
CA GLU A 84 3.13 -6.01 1.44
C GLU A 84 2.25 -4.82 1.83
N GLY A 85 2.78 -3.61 1.66
CA GLY A 85 2.09 -2.37 2.03
C GLY A 85 0.90 -2.05 1.11
N ASP A 86 0.03 -1.15 1.57
CA ASP A 86 -1.24 -0.79 0.91
C ASP A 86 -1.08 -0.33 -0.55
N LEU A 87 0.07 0.22 -0.93
CA LEU A 87 0.34 0.61 -2.31
C LEU A 87 0.28 -0.59 -3.27
N ALA A 88 0.59 -1.79 -2.78
CA ALA A 88 0.50 -3.03 -3.55
C ALA A 88 -0.92 -3.36 -4.01
N PHE A 89 -1.96 -2.84 -3.35
CA PHE A 89 -3.34 -3.05 -3.79
C PHE A 89 -3.59 -2.54 -5.20
N LEU A 90 -2.88 -1.49 -5.64
CA LEU A 90 -3.00 -0.99 -7.02
C LEU A 90 -2.56 -2.01 -8.09
N ASN A 91 -1.89 -3.11 -7.70
CA ASN A 91 -1.61 -4.24 -8.60
C ASN A 91 -2.81 -5.19 -8.78
N ASP A 92 -3.83 -5.09 -7.92
CA ASP A 92 -5.02 -5.96 -7.99
C ASP A 92 -6.00 -5.53 -9.11
N GLY A 93 -5.84 -4.33 -9.68
CA GLY A 93 -6.67 -3.81 -10.76
C GLY A 93 -5.90 -3.59 -12.06
N ILE A 94 -6.56 -3.83 -13.19
CA ILE A 94 -5.99 -3.70 -14.53
C ILE A 94 -6.59 -2.50 -15.24
N ILE A 95 -5.73 -1.61 -15.72
CA ILE A 95 -6.12 -0.51 -16.61
C ILE A 95 -6.05 -1.01 -18.06
N ARG A 96 -7.18 -0.99 -18.74
CA ARG A 96 -7.29 -1.41 -20.14
C ARG A 96 -6.65 -0.36 -21.07
N PRO A 97 -6.43 -0.69 -22.35
CA PRO A 97 -5.97 0.31 -23.34
C PRO A 97 -6.79 1.60 -23.27
N TYR A 98 -6.12 2.73 -23.27
CA TYR A 98 -6.75 4.04 -23.10
C TYR A 98 -6.02 5.14 -23.86
N THR A 99 -6.72 6.24 -24.06
CA THR A 99 -6.17 7.55 -24.39
C THR A 99 -6.81 8.57 -23.46
N TYR A 100 -5.99 9.33 -22.75
CA TYR A 100 -6.41 10.37 -21.82
C TYR A 100 -5.74 11.70 -22.18
N SER A 101 -6.51 12.78 -22.11
CA SER A 101 -6.01 14.15 -22.18
C SER A 101 -6.72 14.99 -21.11
N GLY A 102 -5.97 15.71 -20.31
CA GLY A 102 -6.49 16.52 -19.21
C GLY A 102 -5.44 16.76 -18.13
N SER A 103 -5.87 17.18 -16.93
CA SER A 103 -4.98 17.47 -15.82
C SER A 103 -4.32 16.22 -15.26
N VAL A 104 -3.21 16.39 -14.53
CA VAL A 104 -2.52 15.31 -13.79
C VAL A 104 -3.45 14.70 -12.76
N SER A 105 -4.15 15.53 -11.99
CA SER A 105 -5.15 15.09 -11.00
C SER A 105 -6.29 14.29 -11.63
N GLY A 106 -6.79 14.75 -12.78
CA GLY A 106 -7.83 14.04 -13.53
C GLY A 106 -7.37 12.68 -14.04
N PHE A 107 -6.10 12.55 -14.47
CA PHE A 107 -5.56 11.27 -14.90
C PHE A 107 -5.43 10.27 -13.75
N LEU A 108 -4.93 10.70 -12.59
CA LEU A 108 -4.90 9.84 -11.41
C LEU A 108 -6.31 9.43 -10.98
N SER A 109 -7.27 10.37 -11.00
CA SER A 109 -8.69 10.07 -10.73
C SER A 109 -9.26 9.02 -11.68
N TYR A 110 -8.96 9.12 -12.98
CA TYR A 110 -9.35 8.12 -13.97
C TYR A 110 -8.79 6.73 -13.65
N ILE A 111 -7.50 6.63 -13.32
CA ILE A 111 -6.88 5.35 -12.94
C ILE A 111 -7.57 4.76 -11.71
N LEU A 112 -7.81 5.57 -10.68
CA LEU A 112 -8.47 5.11 -9.44
C LEU A 112 -9.92 4.69 -9.70
N MET A 113 -10.65 5.34 -10.58
CA MET A 113 -12.01 4.96 -10.97
C MET A 113 -12.01 3.57 -11.64
N GLU A 114 -11.13 3.34 -12.62
CA GLU A 114 -11.01 2.06 -13.31
C GLU A 114 -10.58 0.93 -12.33
N TYR A 115 -9.64 1.21 -11.44
CA TYR A 115 -9.20 0.30 -10.39
C TYR A 115 -10.36 -0.05 -9.43
N ASN A 116 -11.04 0.96 -8.89
CA ASN A 116 -12.11 0.80 -7.90
C ASN A 116 -13.31 -0.01 -8.42
N ALA A 117 -13.53 -0.01 -9.73
CA ALA A 117 -14.58 -0.82 -10.37
C ALA A 117 -14.28 -2.33 -10.33
N GLN A 118 -13.04 -2.73 -10.04
CA GLN A 118 -12.57 -4.12 -10.10
C GLN A 118 -12.32 -4.75 -8.73
N VAL A 119 -12.29 -3.94 -7.66
CA VAL A 119 -11.90 -4.39 -6.33
C VAL A 119 -13.02 -4.23 -5.30
N GLU A 120 -12.91 -4.99 -4.21
CA GLU A 120 -13.82 -4.86 -3.06
C GLU A 120 -13.72 -3.46 -2.43
N GLU A 121 -14.79 -3.02 -1.78
CA GLU A 121 -14.90 -1.69 -1.18
C GLU A 121 -13.76 -1.37 -0.20
N THR A 122 -13.35 -2.35 0.58
CA THR A 122 -12.26 -2.22 1.58
C THR A 122 -10.89 -1.90 0.98
N LYS A 123 -10.72 -2.21 -0.32
CA LYS A 123 -9.48 -1.98 -1.09
C LYS A 123 -9.53 -0.74 -1.97
N ARG A 124 -10.69 -0.06 -2.02
CA ARG A 124 -10.86 1.14 -2.86
C ARG A 124 -10.06 2.31 -2.33
N PHE A 125 -9.69 3.16 -3.26
CA PHE A 125 -8.98 4.40 -2.98
C PHE A 125 -9.79 5.60 -3.47
N THR A 126 -9.72 6.67 -2.69
CA THR A 126 -10.22 7.99 -3.05
C THR A 126 -9.03 8.88 -3.43
N LEU A 127 -9.20 9.71 -4.43
CA LEU A 127 -8.20 10.73 -4.77
C LEU A 127 -8.03 11.67 -3.58
N GLY A 128 -6.78 11.83 -3.15
CA GLY A 128 -6.38 12.77 -2.11
C GLY A 128 -5.79 14.05 -2.69
N ASN A 129 -4.73 14.54 -2.07
CA ASN A 129 -4.04 15.75 -2.54
C ASN A 129 -3.15 15.42 -3.73
N VAL A 130 -3.23 16.23 -4.79
CA VAL A 130 -2.34 16.18 -5.94
C VAL A 130 -1.66 17.54 -6.05
N THR A 131 -0.35 17.58 -5.79
CA THR A 131 0.46 18.80 -5.90
C THR A 131 1.38 18.76 -7.12
N VAL A 132 1.67 17.56 -7.65
CA VAL A 132 2.42 17.40 -8.89
C VAL A 132 1.57 17.84 -10.07
N THR A 133 2.08 18.79 -10.84
CA THR A 133 1.42 19.28 -12.05
C THR A 133 2.43 19.32 -13.22
N ASP A 134 1.91 19.33 -14.42
CA ASP A 134 2.63 19.75 -15.62
C ASP A 134 2.54 21.29 -15.72
N PRO A 135 3.51 22.00 -16.36
CA PRO A 135 3.49 23.47 -16.47
C PRO A 135 2.19 24.07 -17.01
N ASN A 136 1.42 23.32 -17.80
CA ASN A 136 0.14 23.74 -18.34
C ASN A 136 -1.06 23.07 -17.66
N ASP A 137 -0.82 22.26 -16.64
CA ASP A 137 -1.79 21.32 -16.03
C ASP A 137 -2.57 20.51 -17.09
N TYR A 138 -1.88 20.11 -18.15
CA TYR A 138 -2.48 19.38 -19.25
C TYR A 138 -1.52 18.35 -19.83
N ILE A 139 -1.83 17.07 -19.61
CA ILE A 139 -1.05 15.93 -20.09
C ILE A 139 -1.87 15.09 -21.07
N THR A 140 -1.17 14.47 -22.03
CA THR A 140 -1.74 13.41 -22.87
C THR A 140 -1.00 12.11 -22.56
N ARG A 141 -1.75 11.08 -22.24
CA ARG A 141 -1.23 9.74 -21.90
C ARG A 141 -2.04 8.68 -22.63
N SER A 142 -1.36 7.66 -23.13
CA SER A 142 -2.02 6.54 -23.80
C SER A 142 -1.29 5.22 -23.54
N SER A 143 -2.01 4.14 -23.65
CA SER A 143 -1.46 2.78 -23.71
C SER A 143 -2.32 1.94 -24.65
N ILE A 144 -1.68 1.13 -25.47
CA ILE A 144 -2.34 0.13 -26.33
C ILE A 144 -2.40 -1.26 -25.68
N THR A 145 -1.75 -1.43 -24.52
CA THR A 145 -1.71 -2.66 -23.74
C THR A 145 -2.33 -2.44 -22.36
N ALA A 146 -2.89 -3.49 -21.81
CA ALA A 146 -3.36 -3.50 -20.41
C ALA A 146 -2.16 -3.61 -19.45
N SER A 147 -2.24 -2.90 -18.32
CA SER A 147 -1.20 -2.93 -17.26
C SER A 147 -1.87 -2.79 -15.90
N SER A 148 -1.17 -3.15 -14.80
CA SER A 148 -1.69 -2.88 -13.46
C SER A 148 -1.89 -1.37 -13.24
N ALA A 149 -2.81 -1.00 -12.35
CA ALA A 149 -3.00 0.41 -12.00
C ALA A 149 -1.71 1.02 -11.45
N TRP A 150 -0.92 0.24 -10.67
CA TRP A 150 0.38 0.68 -10.18
C TRP A 150 1.38 0.96 -11.30
N ASP A 151 1.50 0.06 -12.28
CA ASP A 151 2.42 0.27 -13.41
C ASP A 151 2.05 1.53 -14.20
N VAL A 152 0.75 1.78 -14.39
CA VAL A 152 0.30 3.01 -15.08
C VAL A 152 0.66 4.25 -14.28
N VAL A 153 0.42 4.28 -12.96
CA VAL A 153 0.83 5.40 -12.10
C VAL A 153 2.34 5.60 -12.15
N ASN A 154 3.11 4.54 -12.00
CA ASN A 154 4.56 4.61 -12.00
C ASN A 154 5.13 5.09 -13.34
N ASP A 155 4.68 4.49 -14.46
CA ASP A 155 5.25 4.74 -15.78
C ASP A 155 4.74 6.04 -16.42
N LYS A 156 3.50 6.44 -16.14
CA LYS A 156 2.85 7.57 -16.82
C LYS A 156 2.78 8.84 -15.98
N LEU A 157 3.00 8.74 -14.66
CA LEU A 157 3.06 9.87 -13.74
C LEU A 157 4.45 9.99 -13.11
N ILE A 158 4.85 9.09 -12.23
CA ILE A 158 6.06 9.22 -11.41
C ILE A 158 7.33 9.34 -12.27
N LYS A 159 7.53 8.42 -13.22
CA LYS A 159 8.73 8.44 -14.10
C LYS A 159 8.82 9.67 -15.00
N LEU A 160 7.69 10.31 -15.31
CA LEU A 160 7.63 11.43 -16.26
C LEU A 160 7.58 12.78 -15.57
N LEU A 161 6.98 12.87 -14.39
CA LEU A 161 6.73 14.13 -13.68
C LEU A 161 7.44 14.21 -12.33
N GLY A 162 8.04 13.10 -11.87
CA GLY A 162 8.61 13.02 -10.53
C GLY A 162 7.55 12.88 -9.44
N GLY A 163 7.94 13.27 -8.21
CA GLY A 163 7.06 13.19 -7.07
C GLY A 163 6.88 11.78 -6.49
N TYR A 164 5.99 11.67 -5.52
CA TYR A 164 5.75 10.40 -4.84
C TYR A 164 4.28 10.18 -4.50
N ILE A 165 3.90 8.90 -4.42
CA ILE A 165 2.58 8.46 -3.99
C ILE A 165 2.62 8.17 -2.49
N ARG A 166 1.63 8.69 -1.78
CA ARG A 166 1.40 8.40 -0.37
C ARG A 166 -0.01 7.86 -0.18
N ILE A 167 -0.11 6.70 0.48
CA ILE A 167 -1.40 6.19 0.94
C ILE A 167 -1.61 6.67 2.37
N ARG A 168 -2.76 7.29 2.64
CA ARG A 168 -3.20 7.64 3.99
C ARG A 168 -4.63 7.19 4.23
N ARG A 169 -4.97 6.95 5.49
CA ARG A 169 -6.32 6.57 5.90
C ARG A 169 -6.90 7.64 6.83
N SER A 170 -8.12 8.04 6.55
CA SER A 170 -8.87 8.98 7.39
C SER A 170 -10.35 8.63 7.36
N GLY A 171 -10.99 8.53 8.53
CA GLY A 171 -12.41 8.18 8.63
C GLY A 171 -12.78 6.82 7.97
N GLY A 172 -11.84 5.86 7.94
CA GLY A 172 -12.06 4.56 7.29
C GLY A 172 -11.83 4.55 5.77
N VAL A 173 -11.61 5.71 5.15
CA VAL A 173 -11.35 5.86 3.70
C VAL A 173 -9.86 5.86 3.43
N ASN A 174 -9.45 5.12 2.38
CA ASN A 174 -8.07 5.12 1.89
C ASN A 174 -7.92 6.20 0.81
N TYR A 175 -6.98 7.12 1.02
CA TYR A 175 -6.67 8.20 0.09
C TYR A 175 -5.33 7.96 -0.59
N VAL A 176 -5.26 8.28 -1.88
CA VAL A 176 -4.01 8.34 -2.65
C VAL A 176 -3.67 9.80 -2.85
N ASP A 177 -2.59 10.25 -2.23
CA ASP A 177 -2.00 11.57 -2.46
C ASP A 177 -0.85 11.42 -3.47
N TYR A 178 -0.71 12.36 -4.42
CA TYR A 178 0.43 12.46 -5.33
C TYR A 178 1.13 13.79 -5.13
N LEU A 179 2.31 13.75 -4.51
CA LEU A 179 2.95 14.92 -3.92
C LEU A 179 4.33 15.18 -4.54
N GLU A 180 4.70 16.45 -4.64
CA GLU A 180 6.03 16.87 -5.06
C GLU A 180 7.09 16.52 -4.01
N ASP A 181 8.33 16.29 -4.45
CA ASP A 181 9.46 15.93 -3.58
C ASP A 181 9.77 17.00 -2.51
N SER A 182 9.47 18.27 -2.79
CA SER A 182 9.63 19.37 -1.83
C SER A 182 8.81 19.19 -0.54
N THR A 183 7.73 18.42 -0.59
CA THR A 183 6.89 18.13 0.58
C THR A 183 7.52 17.09 1.52
N MET A 184 8.49 16.30 1.06
CA MET A 184 9.19 15.33 1.92
C MET A 184 10.15 16.00 2.91
N GLN A 185 10.71 17.17 2.59
CA GLN A 185 11.65 17.88 3.44
C GLN A 185 11.01 18.47 4.70
N SER A 186 9.68 18.59 4.75
CA SER A 186 8.96 19.14 5.90
C SER A 186 8.52 18.08 6.94
N LEU A 187 8.88 16.82 6.74
CA LEU A 187 8.52 15.70 7.62
C LEU A 187 9.72 15.14 8.44
N GLN A 188 10.89 15.83 8.40
CA GLN A 188 12.07 15.48 9.21
C GLN A 188 12.10 16.23 10.53
#